data_06565eb41fa82636d38846ab031d1c34
#
_entry.id   06565eb41fa82636d38846ab031d1c34
#
_cell.length_a   1.000
_cell.length_b   1.000
_cell.length_c   1.000
_cell.angle_alpha   90.00
_cell.angle_beta   90.00
_cell.angle_gamma   90.00
#
_symmetry.space_group_name_H-M   'P 1'
#
loop_
_entity.id
_entity.type
_entity.pdbx_description
1 polymer ?
#
loop_
_entity_poly.entity_id
_entity_poly.type
_entity_poly.pdbx_seq_one_letter_code
_entity_poly.pdbx_strand_id
1 'polypeptide(L)'
;MANSIILSAAEAMTSERALRVYQCCSSQRNPLRICQVIDAVQDAGMHRHAAYPHLFPRRPRRPFMMVPNALFRLMIATLCAGLWLKTKLLRSSNAASARQASVETTLKLALIFSFYTRPDYTFSNKALLALAERMGEVDRALFPVDPQAVHWQAYLGNVHLAGLDRYSLAPKTTPSQWRIKRRQRQAA
;
A
#
# COMPACT_ATOMS: atom_id res chain seq x y z
N MET A 1 8.88 -3.82 11.19
CA MET A 1 9.33 -2.39 11.20
C MET A 1 9.47 -1.85 12.62
N ALA A 2 8.48 -1.90 13.52
CA ALA A 2 8.62 -1.40 14.89
C ALA A 2 9.86 -1.97 15.60
N ASN A 3 10.06 -3.28 15.57
CA ASN A 3 11.23 -3.94 16.15
C ASN A 3 12.55 -3.40 15.58
N SER A 4 12.61 -3.16 14.27
CA SER A 4 13.82 -2.60 13.63
C SER A 4 14.17 -1.20 14.15
N ILE A 5 13.15 -0.38 14.43
CA ILE A 5 13.32 0.96 15.01
C ILE A 5 13.85 0.83 16.45
N ILE A 6 13.26 -0.05 17.26
CA ILE A 6 13.67 -0.28 18.64
C ILE A 6 15.13 -0.72 18.70
N LEU A 7 15.53 -1.71 17.88
CA LEU A 7 16.90 -2.20 17.82
C LEU A 7 17.89 -1.13 17.39
N SER A 8 17.54 -0.38 16.33
CA SER A 8 18.41 0.70 15.85
C SER A 8 18.55 1.82 16.86
N ALA A 9 17.51 2.13 17.63
CA ALA A 9 17.57 3.11 18.70
C ALA A 9 18.43 2.62 19.88
N ALA A 10 18.28 1.37 20.30
CA ALA A 10 19.09 0.77 21.34
C ALA A 10 20.59 0.78 20.98
N GLU A 11 20.94 0.42 19.73
CA GLU A 11 22.33 0.52 19.28
C GLU A 11 22.84 1.96 19.25
N ALA A 12 22.03 2.92 18.83
CA ALA A 12 22.42 4.32 18.78
C ALA A 12 22.74 4.89 20.17
N MET A 13 22.08 4.37 21.22
CA MET A 13 22.35 4.77 22.61
C MET A 13 23.67 4.22 23.16
N THR A 14 24.18 3.13 22.60
CA THR A 14 25.39 2.43 23.08
C THR A 14 26.60 2.63 22.18
N SER A 15 26.42 3.18 20.99
CA SER A 15 27.47 3.33 19.97
C SER A 15 27.90 4.80 19.84
N GLU A 16 29.20 5.05 19.91
CA GLU A 16 29.80 6.38 19.66
C GLU A 16 29.87 6.76 18.16
N ARG A 17 29.44 5.88 17.24
CA ARG A 17 29.53 6.11 15.81
C ARG A 17 28.43 7.05 15.32
N ALA A 18 28.82 8.05 14.52
CA ALA A 18 27.98 9.18 14.15
C ALA A 18 26.75 8.84 13.30
N LEU A 19 26.80 7.89 12.35
CA LEU A 19 25.67 7.55 11.46
C LEU A 19 25.71 6.09 11.02
N ARG A 20 24.58 5.40 11.20
CA ARG A 20 24.34 4.06 10.62
C ARG A 20 22.99 4.01 9.95
N VAL A 21 22.91 3.33 8.82
CA VAL A 21 21.67 3.15 8.06
C VAL A 21 21.27 1.67 8.08
N TYR A 22 20.10 1.38 8.59
CA TYR A 22 19.50 0.06 8.61
C TYR A 22 18.30 0.00 7.68
N GLN A 23 18.36 -0.83 6.65
CA GLN A 23 17.25 -1.02 5.73
C GLN A 23 16.33 -2.12 6.24
N CYS A 24 15.07 -1.77 6.48
CA CYS A 24 14.02 -2.71 6.84
C CYS A 24 13.28 -3.12 5.56
N CYS A 25 13.75 -4.16 4.89
CA CYS A 25 13.20 -4.67 3.65
C CYS A 25 13.18 -6.21 3.64
N SER A 26 12.34 -6.77 2.76
CA SER A 26 12.18 -8.22 2.61
C SER A 26 12.73 -8.75 1.30
N SER A 27 13.17 -7.88 0.39
CA SER A 27 13.43 -8.18 -1.02
C SER A 27 14.36 -9.37 -1.27
N GLN A 28 15.37 -9.56 -0.41
CA GLN A 28 16.33 -10.65 -0.57
C GLN A 28 15.93 -11.96 0.12
N ARG A 29 15.30 -11.87 1.31
CA ARG A 29 15.02 -13.06 2.14
C ARG A 29 13.61 -13.59 1.98
N ASN A 30 12.64 -12.73 1.69
CA ASN A 30 11.24 -13.10 1.51
C ASN A 30 10.61 -12.14 0.49
N PRO A 31 10.95 -12.27 -0.81
CA PRO A 31 10.46 -11.39 -1.85
C PRO A 31 8.95 -11.51 -2.04
N LEU A 32 8.28 -10.37 -2.13
CA LEU A 32 6.87 -10.28 -2.50
C LEU A 32 6.77 -9.73 -3.93
N ARG A 33 6.23 -10.54 -4.83
CA ARG A 33 5.99 -10.13 -6.22
C ARG A 33 4.66 -9.38 -6.34
N ILE A 34 4.60 -8.42 -7.24
CA ILE A 34 3.39 -7.62 -7.47
C ILE A 34 2.18 -8.48 -7.87
N CYS A 35 2.39 -9.59 -8.59
CA CYS A 35 1.33 -10.55 -8.91
C CYS A 35 0.69 -11.13 -7.65
N GLN A 36 1.48 -11.50 -6.64
CA GLN A 36 0.97 -12.03 -5.38
C GLN A 36 0.13 -11.00 -4.60
N VAL A 37 0.51 -9.71 -4.69
CA VAL A 37 -0.30 -8.61 -4.12
C VAL A 37 -1.62 -8.49 -4.85
N ILE A 38 -1.59 -8.52 -6.19
CA ILE A 38 -2.79 -8.43 -7.03
C ILE A 38 -3.72 -9.61 -6.75
N ASP A 39 -3.18 -10.83 -6.68
CA ASP A 39 -3.95 -12.05 -6.38
C ASP A 39 -4.61 -11.96 -5.00
N ALA A 40 -3.89 -11.49 -3.97
CA ALA A 40 -4.45 -11.32 -2.64
C ALA A 40 -5.56 -10.26 -2.58
N VAL A 41 -5.39 -9.13 -3.30
CA VAL A 41 -6.41 -8.07 -3.41
C VAL A 41 -7.63 -8.58 -4.18
N GLN A 42 -7.40 -9.32 -5.25
CA GLN A 42 -8.48 -9.91 -6.06
C GLN A 42 -9.27 -10.95 -5.27
N ASP A 43 -8.59 -11.85 -4.55
CA ASP A 43 -9.24 -12.82 -3.67
C ASP A 43 -10.10 -12.13 -2.61
N ALA A 44 -9.56 -11.12 -1.94
CA ALA A 44 -10.30 -10.34 -0.96
C ALA A 44 -11.54 -9.66 -1.58
N GLY A 45 -11.41 -9.06 -2.77
CA GLY A 45 -12.52 -8.42 -3.46
C GLY A 45 -13.59 -9.41 -3.94
N MET A 46 -13.19 -10.55 -4.45
CA MET A 46 -14.12 -11.55 -5.01
C MET A 46 -14.84 -12.37 -3.94
N HIS A 47 -14.14 -12.74 -2.87
CA HIS A 47 -14.65 -13.70 -1.88
C HIS A 47 -14.92 -13.07 -0.51
N ARG A 48 -14.25 -11.96 -0.16
CA ARG A 48 -14.31 -11.36 1.18
C ARG A 48 -14.63 -9.86 1.16
N HIS A 49 -15.21 -9.33 0.07
CA HIS A 49 -15.52 -7.90 -0.09
C HIS A 49 -16.32 -7.31 1.07
N ALA A 50 -17.23 -8.08 1.67
CA ALA A 50 -18.04 -7.64 2.81
C ALA A 50 -17.19 -7.33 4.08
N ALA A 51 -16.01 -7.94 4.20
CA ALA A 51 -15.07 -7.66 5.29
C ALA A 51 -14.33 -6.32 5.13
N TYR A 52 -14.36 -5.74 3.93
CA TYR A 52 -13.64 -4.51 3.57
C TYR A 52 -14.58 -3.52 2.84
N PRO A 53 -15.62 -3.00 3.53
CA PRO A 53 -16.70 -2.23 2.88
C PRO A 53 -16.24 -0.89 2.29
N HIS A 54 -15.17 -0.27 2.83
CA HIS A 54 -14.63 0.98 2.29
C HIS A 54 -13.69 0.73 1.10
N LEU A 55 -12.95 -0.39 1.11
CA LEU A 55 -12.07 -0.78 0.03
C LEU A 55 -12.85 -1.36 -1.15
N PHE A 56 -13.86 -2.20 -0.86
CA PHE A 56 -14.72 -2.83 -1.86
C PHE A 56 -16.21 -2.52 -1.57
N PRO A 57 -16.69 -1.31 -1.92
CA PRO A 57 -18.10 -0.96 -1.73
C PRO A 57 -19.07 -1.90 -2.45
N ARG A 58 -18.57 -2.59 -3.47
CA ARG A 58 -19.30 -3.62 -4.25
C ARG A 58 -18.33 -4.72 -4.65
N ARG A 59 -18.85 -5.95 -4.77
CA ARG A 59 -18.07 -7.08 -5.29
C ARG A 59 -17.58 -6.76 -6.71
N PRO A 60 -16.26 -6.87 -6.99
CA PRO A 60 -15.72 -6.73 -8.34
C PRO A 60 -16.36 -7.75 -9.28
N ARG A 61 -16.72 -7.32 -10.48
CA ARG A 61 -17.35 -8.22 -11.47
C ARG A 61 -16.34 -8.91 -12.38
N ARG A 62 -15.14 -8.36 -12.49
CA ARG A 62 -14.08 -8.86 -13.38
C ARG A 62 -12.78 -8.96 -12.60
N PRO A 63 -11.95 -9.96 -12.91
CA PRO A 63 -10.62 -10.06 -12.35
C PRO A 63 -9.72 -8.93 -12.85
N PHE A 64 -8.70 -8.59 -12.08
CA PHE A 64 -7.63 -7.74 -12.55
C PHE A 64 -6.80 -8.49 -13.59
N MET A 65 -6.49 -7.83 -14.70
CA MET A 65 -5.65 -8.38 -15.74
C MET A 65 -4.28 -7.70 -15.70
N MET A 66 -3.24 -8.49 -15.57
CA MET A 66 -1.87 -7.99 -15.76
C MET A 66 -1.57 -7.91 -17.25
N VAL A 67 -1.15 -6.72 -17.69
CA VAL A 67 -0.75 -6.48 -19.07
C VAL A 67 0.69 -6.00 -19.13
N PRO A 68 1.45 -6.32 -20.20
CA PRO A 68 2.80 -5.78 -20.40
C PRO A 68 2.77 -4.26 -20.37
N ASN A 69 3.81 -3.64 -19.79
CA ASN A 69 3.87 -2.18 -19.61
C ASN A 69 3.75 -1.41 -20.94
N ALA A 70 4.32 -1.94 -22.04
CA ALA A 70 4.17 -1.32 -23.36
C ALA A 70 2.70 -1.25 -23.79
N LEU A 71 1.95 -2.36 -23.62
CA LEU A 71 0.53 -2.42 -23.94
C LEU A 71 -0.28 -1.51 -23.01
N PHE A 72 0.03 -1.49 -21.72
CA PHE A 72 -0.60 -0.59 -20.76
C PHE A 72 -0.43 0.87 -21.16
N ARG A 73 0.79 1.30 -21.51
CA ARG A 73 1.06 2.68 -21.96
C ARG A 73 0.32 3.02 -23.25
N LEU A 74 0.27 2.08 -24.21
CA LEU A 74 -0.49 2.25 -25.45
C LEU A 74 -1.99 2.42 -25.16
N MET A 75 -2.56 1.59 -24.31
CA MET A 75 -3.95 1.71 -23.88
C MET A 75 -4.23 3.07 -23.22
N ILE A 76 -3.37 3.54 -22.33
CA ILE A 76 -3.51 4.86 -21.72
C ILE A 76 -3.45 5.97 -22.76
N ALA A 77 -2.48 5.92 -23.68
CA ALA A 77 -2.32 6.91 -24.75
C ALA A 77 -3.57 6.98 -25.66
N THR A 78 -4.11 5.83 -26.07
CA THR A 78 -5.31 5.76 -26.90
C THR A 78 -6.54 6.28 -26.16
N LEU A 79 -6.70 5.97 -24.86
CA LEU A 79 -7.79 6.51 -24.05
C LEU A 79 -7.67 8.03 -23.90
N CYS A 80 -6.48 8.56 -23.63
CA CYS A 80 -6.25 10.00 -23.55
C CYS A 80 -6.56 10.71 -24.88
N ALA A 81 -6.10 10.16 -26.01
CA ALA A 81 -6.38 10.69 -27.33
C ALA A 81 -7.89 10.67 -27.65
N GLY A 82 -8.57 9.57 -27.31
CA GLY A 82 -10.03 9.46 -27.47
C GLY A 82 -10.81 10.48 -26.63
N LEU A 83 -10.40 10.70 -25.38
CA LEU A 83 -11.00 11.71 -24.51
C LEU A 83 -10.76 13.12 -25.06
N TRP A 84 -9.55 13.42 -25.52
CA TRP A 84 -9.21 14.70 -26.11
C TRP A 84 -10.03 14.97 -27.39
N LEU A 85 -10.15 13.97 -28.28
CA LEU A 85 -10.95 14.07 -29.51
C LEU A 85 -12.43 14.29 -29.17
N LYS A 86 -12.95 13.55 -28.18
CA LYS A 86 -14.34 13.72 -27.71
C LYS A 86 -14.61 15.13 -27.20
N THR A 87 -13.68 15.75 -26.47
CA THR A 87 -13.85 17.13 -25.98
C THR A 87 -13.86 18.15 -27.11
N LYS A 88 -13.08 17.93 -28.17
CA LYS A 88 -13.05 18.82 -29.32
C LYS A 88 -14.32 18.72 -30.19
N LEU A 89 -14.88 17.51 -30.31
CA LEU A 89 -16.00 17.26 -31.20
C LEU A 89 -17.39 17.45 -30.55
N LEU A 90 -17.48 17.23 -29.23
CA LEU A 90 -18.75 17.28 -28.51
C LEU A 90 -18.71 18.44 -27.50
N ARG A 91 -19.58 19.44 -27.69
CA ARG A 91 -19.87 20.45 -26.66
C ARG A 91 -20.49 19.76 -25.45
N SER A 92 -19.67 19.48 -24.43
CA SER A 92 -20.04 18.65 -23.29
C SER A 92 -20.81 19.44 -22.24
N SER A 93 -21.81 18.80 -21.61
CA SER A 93 -22.48 19.32 -20.42
C SER A 93 -21.56 19.31 -19.20
N ASN A 94 -21.81 20.17 -18.18
CA ASN A 94 -20.98 20.28 -16.97
C ASN A 94 -20.79 18.95 -16.22
N ALA A 95 -21.79 18.07 -16.19
CA ALA A 95 -21.70 16.75 -15.57
C ALA A 95 -20.76 15.78 -16.32
N ALA A 96 -20.71 15.89 -17.66
CA ALA A 96 -19.79 15.11 -18.48
C ALA A 96 -18.35 15.59 -18.32
N SER A 97 -18.13 16.90 -18.11
CA SER A 97 -16.80 17.47 -17.87
C SER A 97 -16.20 17.02 -16.53
N ALA A 98 -16.99 16.94 -15.46
CA ALA A 98 -16.54 16.47 -14.14
C ALA A 98 -16.12 14.98 -14.18
N ARG A 99 -16.90 14.14 -14.85
CA ARG A 99 -16.55 12.71 -15.05
C ARG A 99 -15.27 12.56 -15.87
N GLN A 100 -15.09 13.37 -16.87
CA GLN A 100 -13.90 13.36 -17.71
C GLN A 100 -12.66 13.78 -16.91
N ALA A 101 -12.71 14.85 -16.11
CA ALA A 101 -11.62 15.28 -15.24
C ALA A 101 -11.22 14.18 -14.26
N SER A 102 -12.19 13.44 -13.71
CA SER A 102 -11.92 12.28 -12.84
C SER A 102 -11.18 11.17 -13.59
N VAL A 103 -11.57 10.84 -14.82
CA VAL A 103 -10.89 9.84 -15.65
C VAL A 103 -9.48 10.28 -15.99
N GLU A 104 -9.27 11.53 -16.41
CA GLU A 104 -7.94 12.07 -16.70
C GLU A 104 -7.01 12.02 -15.49
N THR A 105 -7.53 12.36 -14.30
CA THR A 105 -6.77 12.25 -13.05
C THR A 105 -6.38 10.81 -12.77
N THR A 106 -7.30 9.86 -12.94
CA THR A 106 -7.02 8.43 -12.77
C THR A 106 -5.95 7.94 -13.75
N LEU A 107 -6.01 8.35 -15.02
CA LEU A 107 -5.02 7.98 -16.03
C LEU A 107 -3.63 8.57 -15.72
N LYS A 108 -3.56 9.83 -15.27
CA LYS A 108 -2.30 10.45 -14.83
C LYS A 108 -1.69 9.70 -13.63
N LEU A 109 -2.50 9.38 -12.62
CA LEU A 109 -2.06 8.59 -11.47
C LEU A 109 -1.58 7.20 -11.89
N ALA A 110 -2.28 6.53 -12.81
CA ALA A 110 -1.87 5.23 -13.33
C ALA A 110 -0.49 5.28 -14.01
N LEU A 111 -0.19 6.35 -14.77
CA LEU A 111 1.14 6.55 -15.36
C LEU A 111 2.23 6.78 -14.30
N ILE A 112 1.95 7.60 -13.28
CA ILE A 112 2.89 7.84 -12.17
C ILE A 112 3.17 6.51 -11.44
N PHE A 113 2.12 5.77 -11.08
CA PHE A 113 2.27 4.49 -10.38
C PHE A 113 2.94 3.42 -11.22
N SER A 114 2.83 3.46 -12.55
CA SER A 114 3.53 2.53 -13.45
C SER A 114 5.06 2.63 -13.31
N PHE A 115 5.59 3.79 -12.89
CA PHE A 115 7.00 3.96 -12.58
C PHE A 115 7.44 3.09 -11.38
N TYR A 116 6.62 3.03 -10.35
CA TYR A 116 6.92 2.26 -9.12
C TYR A 116 6.80 0.75 -9.29
N THR A 117 6.16 0.28 -10.35
CA THR A 117 6.04 -1.16 -10.66
C THR A 117 7.18 -1.66 -11.58
N ARG A 118 8.06 -0.77 -12.04
CA ARG A 118 9.17 -1.09 -12.95
C ARG A 118 10.53 -1.40 -12.30
N PRO A 119 10.85 -0.93 -11.08
CA PRO A 119 12.19 -1.11 -10.54
C PRO A 119 12.57 -2.59 -10.43
N ASP A 120 13.75 -2.90 -10.95
CA ASP A 120 14.38 -4.23 -10.89
C ASP A 120 15.58 -4.22 -9.92
N TYR A 121 15.45 -3.46 -8.85
CA TYR A 121 16.46 -3.43 -7.80
C TYR A 121 15.91 -4.03 -6.50
N THR A 122 16.81 -4.66 -5.75
CA THR A 122 16.51 -5.22 -4.43
C THR A 122 17.30 -4.49 -3.35
N PHE A 123 16.65 -4.23 -2.24
CA PHE A 123 17.31 -3.66 -1.07
C PHE A 123 17.84 -4.78 -0.17
N SER A 124 19.03 -4.55 0.41
CA SER A 124 19.65 -5.51 1.34
C SER A 124 19.36 -5.12 2.79
N ASN A 125 18.92 -6.08 3.58
CA ASN A 125 18.72 -5.92 5.03
C ASN A 125 19.85 -6.56 5.86
N LYS A 126 20.98 -6.87 5.25
CA LYS A 126 22.12 -7.55 5.92
C LYS A 126 22.59 -6.82 7.18
N ALA A 127 22.67 -5.47 7.13
CA ALA A 127 23.11 -4.68 8.27
C ALA A 127 22.13 -4.80 9.46
N LEU A 128 20.83 -4.84 9.19
CA LEU A 128 19.81 -5.02 10.23
C LEU A 128 19.85 -6.44 10.84
N LEU A 129 20.04 -7.45 10.02
CA LEU A 129 20.17 -8.83 10.48
C LEU A 129 21.43 -9.02 11.31
N ALA A 130 22.57 -8.47 10.87
CA ALA A 130 23.82 -8.48 11.65
C ALA A 130 23.69 -7.71 12.97
N LEU A 131 22.86 -6.67 13.04
CA LEU A 131 22.52 -6.02 14.31
C LEU A 131 21.76 -6.98 15.23
N ALA A 132 20.74 -7.65 14.71
CA ALA A 132 19.96 -8.61 15.50
C ALA A 132 20.80 -9.80 15.99
N GLU A 133 21.78 -10.26 15.22
CA GLU A 133 22.70 -11.35 15.63
C GLU A 133 23.60 -10.98 16.81
N ARG A 134 23.88 -9.69 17.01
CA ARG A 134 24.66 -9.20 18.17
C ARG A 134 23.86 -9.11 19.46
N MET A 135 22.55 -9.27 19.37
CA MET A 135 21.66 -9.23 20.53
C MET A 135 21.69 -10.54 21.30
N GLY A 136 21.34 -10.46 22.58
CA GLY A 136 21.07 -11.63 23.40
C GLY A 136 19.92 -12.48 22.84
N GLU A 137 19.91 -13.76 23.15
CA GLU A 137 18.91 -14.70 22.64
C GLU A 137 17.47 -14.31 23.02
N VAL A 138 17.28 -13.84 24.24
CA VAL A 138 15.98 -13.37 24.77
C VAL A 138 15.48 -12.17 23.97
N ASP A 139 16.32 -11.16 23.76
CA ASP A 139 15.95 -9.96 23.02
C ASP A 139 15.68 -10.26 21.55
N ARG A 140 16.44 -11.16 20.94
CA ARG A 140 16.22 -11.63 19.56
C ARG A 140 14.87 -12.32 19.40
N ALA A 141 14.43 -13.09 20.39
CA ALA A 141 13.14 -13.74 20.40
C ALA A 141 11.99 -12.73 20.58
N LEU A 142 12.18 -11.72 21.43
CA LEU A 142 11.17 -10.67 21.70
C LEU A 142 11.04 -9.67 20.54
N PHE A 143 12.13 -9.37 19.84
CA PHE A 143 12.18 -8.37 18.76
C PHE A 143 12.61 -8.97 17.41
N PRO A 144 11.84 -9.93 16.85
CA PRO A 144 12.20 -10.53 15.57
C PRO A 144 12.18 -9.48 14.44
N VAL A 145 13.24 -9.47 13.62
CA VAL A 145 13.39 -8.57 12.46
C VAL A 145 13.54 -9.32 11.14
N ASP A 146 13.66 -10.65 11.18
CA ASP A 146 13.79 -11.45 9.97
C ASP A 146 12.46 -11.50 9.21
N PRO A 147 12.41 -11.00 7.96
CA PRO A 147 11.20 -11.01 7.16
C PRO A 147 10.76 -12.41 6.72
N GLN A 148 11.57 -13.45 6.88
CA GLN A 148 11.17 -14.82 6.56
C GLN A 148 9.97 -15.31 7.39
N ALA A 149 9.79 -14.76 8.59
CA ALA A 149 8.63 -15.06 9.44
C ALA A 149 7.29 -14.52 8.91
N VAL A 150 7.32 -13.66 7.86
CA VAL A 150 6.11 -13.04 7.32
C VAL A 150 5.46 -13.94 6.27
N HIS A 151 4.28 -14.43 6.55
CA HIS A 151 3.42 -15.12 5.58
C HIS A 151 2.62 -14.08 4.79
N TRP A 152 3.09 -13.72 3.58
CA TRP A 152 2.55 -12.60 2.79
C TRP A 152 1.05 -12.67 2.55
N GLN A 153 0.51 -13.84 2.22
CA GLN A 153 -0.92 -13.97 1.94
C GLN A 153 -1.78 -13.66 3.18
N ALA A 154 -1.37 -14.18 4.34
CA ALA A 154 -2.04 -13.90 5.60
C ALA A 154 -1.87 -12.42 6.01
N TYR A 155 -0.68 -11.87 5.85
CA TYR A 155 -0.39 -10.46 6.13
C TYR A 155 -1.22 -9.52 5.24
N LEU A 156 -1.20 -9.73 3.93
CA LEU A 156 -1.96 -8.91 2.98
C LEU A 156 -3.46 -8.98 3.28
N GLY A 157 -4.02 -10.18 3.42
CA GLY A 157 -5.44 -10.35 3.66
C GLY A 157 -5.90 -9.84 5.02
N ASN A 158 -5.23 -10.22 6.10
CA ASN A 158 -5.78 -10.00 7.45
C ASN A 158 -5.27 -8.72 8.12
N VAL A 159 -4.10 -8.20 7.70
CA VAL A 159 -3.48 -7.03 8.32
C VAL A 159 -3.51 -5.83 7.38
N HIS A 160 -2.94 -5.97 6.19
CA HIS A 160 -2.74 -4.83 5.29
C HIS A 160 -4.06 -4.30 4.73
N LEU A 161 -4.89 -5.15 4.12
CA LEU A 161 -6.17 -4.74 3.55
C LEU A 161 -7.15 -4.28 4.64
N ALA A 162 -7.18 -4.96 5.79
CA ALA A 162 -7.99 -4.55 6.93
C ALA A 162 -7.55 -3.18 7.48
N GLY A 163 -6.24 -2.94 7.54
CA GLY A 163 -5.68 -1.64 7.93
C GLY A 163 -6.03 -0.53 6.95
N LEU A 164 -5.93 -0.78 5.65
CA LEU A 164 -6.33 0.17 4.62
C LEU A 164 -7.81 0.52 4.72
N ASP A 165 -8.68 -0.49 4.81
CA ASP A 165 -10.12 -0.29 4.93
C ASP A 165 -10.47 0.55 6.16
N ARG A 166 -9.90 0.19 7.32
CA ARG A 166 -10.25 0.80 8.61
C ARG A 166 -9.65 2.19 8.83
N TYR A 167 -8.41 2.42 8.40
CA TYR A 167 -7.67 3.63 8.79
C TYR A 167 -7.43 4.61 7.64
N SER A 168 -7.35 4.13 6.40
CA SER A 168 -7.07 5.00 5.26
C SER A 168 -8.32 5.42 4.50
N LEU A 169 -9.25 4.49 4.30
CA LEU A 169 -10.43 4.69 3.46
C LEU A 169 -11.70 4.99 4.28
N ALA A 170 -11.73 4.62 5.55
CA ALA A 170 -12.84 4.98 6.41
C ALA A 170 -13.01 6.52 6.48
N PRO A 171 -14.25 7.03 6.49
CA PRO A 171 -14.51 8.45 6.60
C PRO A 171 -13.79 9.05 7.80
N LYS A 172 -12.91 10.02 7.57
CA LYS A 172 -12.21 10.73 8.65
C LYS A 172 -13.22 11.54 9.41
N THR A 173 -13.47 11.19 10.67
CA THR A 173 -14.24 12.04 11.56
C THR A 173 -13.48 13.34 11.79
N THR A 174 -14.09 14.48 11.45
CA THR A 174 -13.53 15.80 11.73
C THR A 174 -13.30 15.97 13.24
N PRO A 175 -12.29 16.77 13.67
CA PRO A 175 -12.01 16.99 15.09
C PRO A 175 -13.22 17.44 15.92
N SER A 176 -14.18 18.14 15.31
CA SER A 176 -15.46 18.51 15.91
C SER A 176 -16.34 17.30 16.26
N GLN A 177 -16.37 16.27 15.38
CA GLN A 177 -17.14 15.04 15.62
C GLN A 177 -16.50 14.16 16.70
N TRP A 178 -15.17 14.21 16.85
CA TRP A 178 -14.45 13.55 17.93
C TRP A 178 -14.84 14.12 19.30
N ARG A 179 -14.97 15.44 19.41
CA ARG A 179 -15.41 16.11 20.67
C ARG A 179 -16.86 15.74 21.04
N ILE A 180 -17.74 15.65 20.07
CA ILE A 180 -19.16 15.26 20.28
C ILE A 180 -19.26 13.79 20.74
N LYS A 181 -18.58 12.84 20.05
CA LYS A 181 -18.59 11.43 20.45
C LYS A 181 -17.96 11.19 21.83
N ARG A 182 -16.92 11.95 22.19
CA ARG A 182 -16.30 11.84 23.52
C ARG A 182 -17.22 12.33 24.62
N ARG A 183 -17.97 13.42 24.41
CA ARG A 183 -18.97 13.92 25.36
C ARG A 183 -20.13 12.94 25.53
N GLN A 184 -20.61 12.32 24.47
CA GLN A 184 -21.68 11.32 24.52
C GLN A 184 -21.26 10.05 25.26
N ARG A 185 -19.98 9.63 25.18
CA ARG A 185 -19.45 8.48 25.95
C ARG A 185 -19.16 8.78 27.41
N GLN A 186 -19.03 10.04 27.79
CA GLN A 186 -18.84 10.47 29.18
C GLN A 186 -20.17 10.78 29.89
N ALA A 187 -21.25 10.87 29.13
CA ALA A 187 -22.61 11.13 29.63
C ALA A 187 -23.49 9.87 29.70
N ALA A 188 -22.98 8.71 29.26
CA ALA A 188 -23.56 7.38 29.34
C ALA A 188 -22.80 6.52 30.36
#